data_6ec2c77622bc51c41a638b276ef42bdd
#
_entry.id   6ec2c77622bc51c41a638b276ef42bdd
#
_cell.length_a   1.000
_cell.length_b   1.000
_cell.length_c   1.000
_cell.angle_alpha   90.00
_cell.angle_beta   90.00
_cell.angle_gamma   90.00
#
_symmetry.space_group_name_H-M   'P 1'
#
loop_
_entity.id
_entity.type
_entity.pdbx_description
1 polymer ?
#
loop_
_entity_poly.entity_id
_entity_poly.type
_entity_poly.pdbx_seq_one_letter_code
_entity_poly.pdbx_strand_id
1 'polypeptide(L)'
;MTLVGLFEARDKIMTILKNRPSALSKDEFMHQFAGVYEHSDWVAELLWDQIQVSIESECFDTVDAISAQMKGIVDTANYDLKLALLRAHPDLAGKAALAGELTDDSTSEQAGVGLDQLSEDEFQRFQHINDSYKAKFEFPFIMAVKGATKIQIFDGFESRIDNTVDAEFNRAVNEVHKIAGFRLADK
;
A
#
# COMPACT_ATOMS: atom_id res chain seq x y z
N MET A 1 -18.02 -41.57 -18.80
CA MET A 1 -17.15 -40.66 -18.04
C MET A 1 -17.23 -39.32 -18.71
N THR A 2 -18.01 -38.42 -18.14
CA THR A 2 -18.45 -37.13 -18.72
C THR A 2 -17.45 -36.07 -18.37
N LEU A 3 -16.93 -35.40 -19.40
CA LEU A 3 -16.14 -34.18 -19.36
C LEU A 3 -17.04 -32.98 -18.94
N VAL A 4 -17.29 -32.82 -17.65
CA VAL A 4 -17.96 -31.64 -17.07
C VAL A 4 -17.14 -31.24 -15.87
N GLY A 5 -16.22 -30.33 -16.04
CA GLY A 5 -15.36 -29.89 -14.94
C GLY A 5 -14.27 -28.89 -15.32
N LEU A 6 -14.48 -28.02 -16.32
CA LEU A 6 -13.43 -27.05 -16.74
C LEU A 6 -14.02 -25.74 -17.26
N PHE A 7 -15.08 -25.22 -16.64
CA PHE A 7 -15.53 -23.84 -16.90
C PHE A 7 -16.25 -23.26 -15.69
N GLU A 8 -15.51 -23.10 -14.58
CA GLU A 8 -15.80 -22.07 -13.57
C GLU A 8 -14.62 -21.11 -13.49
N ALA A 9 -14.23 -20.54 -14.62
CA ALA A 9 -13.60 -19.23 -14.60
C ALA A 9 -14.73 -18.25 -14.23
N ARG A 10 -14.83 -17.90 -12.93
CA ARG A 10 -15.65 -16.78 -12.50
C ARG A 10 -15.28 -15.62 -13.40
N ASP A 11 -16.24 -15.08 -14.14
CA ASP A 11 -16.14 -13.78 -14.79
C ASP A 11 -15.86 -12.74 -13.70
N LYS A 12 -14.56 -12.54 -13.40
CA LYS A 12 -14.12 -11.45 -12.54
C LYS A 12 -14.38 -10.21 -13.38
N ILE A 13 -15.43 -9.46 -13.04
CA ILE A 13 -15.71 -8.18 -13.67
C ILE A 13 -14.44 -7.35 -13.51
N MET A 14 -13.70 -7.16 -14.61
CA MET A 14 -12.48 -6.33 -14.61
C MET A 14 -12.93 -4.89 -14.43
N THR A 15 -12.59 -4.29 -13.32
CA THR A 15 -12.87 -2.88 -13.06
C THR A 15 -11.94 -2.04 -13.92
N ILE A 16 -12.51 -1.36 -14.92
CA ILE A 16 -11.78 -0.41 -15.76
C ILE A 16 -11.56 0.87 -14.96
N LEU A 17 -10.33 1.37 -14.99
CA LEU A 17 -9.97 2.65 -14.37
C LEU A 17 -10.69 3.80 -15.04
N LYS A 18 -11.16 4.73 -14.24
CA LYS A 18 -11.82 5.95 -14.72
C LYS A 18 -10.87 6.79 -15.59
N ASN A 19 -9.63 6.92 -15.13
CA ASN A 19 -8.53 7.55 -15.85
C ASN A 19 -7.66 6.45 -16.44
N ARG A 20 -7.88 6.10 -17.70
CA ARG A 20 -7.20 4.99 -18.38
C ARG A 20 -5.72 5.31 -18.60
N PRO A 21 -4.77 4.56 -18.05
CA PRO A 21 -3.35 4.78 -18.24
C PRO A 21 -2.91 4.91 -19.71
N SER A 22 -3.51 4.11 -20.60
CA SER A 22 -3.20 4.14 -22.04
C SER A 22 -3.53 5.45 -22.75
N ALA A 23 -4.43 6.27 -22.16
CA ALA A 23 -4.92 7.51 -22.75
C ALA A 23 -4.33 8.77 -22.13
N LEU A 24 -3.53 8.65 -21.05
CA LEU A 24 -2.96 9.78 -20.34
C LEU A 24 -1.62 10.25 -20.94
N SER A 25 -1.32 11.53 -20.78
CA SER A 25 0.04 12.04 -20.86
C SER A 25 0.85 11.62 -19.62
N LYS A 26 2.19 11.73 -19.66
CA LYS A 26 3.05 11.42 -18.52
C LYS A 26 2.67 12.23 -17.27
N ASP A 27 2.45 13.51 -17.44
CA ASP A 27 2.12 14.41 -16.32
C ASP A 27 0.77 14.05 -15.68
N GLU A 28 -0.23 13.73 -16.50
CA GLU A 28 -1.55 13.27 -16.01
C GLU A 28 -1.43 11.91 -15.32
N PHE A 29 -0.65 10.98 -15.89
CA PHE A 29 -0.40 9.66 -15.29
C PHE A 29 0.28 9.80 -13.92
N MET A 30 1.36 10.57 -13.83
CA MET A 30 2.07 10.80 -12.57
C MET A 30 1.17 11.50 -11.54
N HIS A 31 0.37 12.49 -11.97
CA HIS A 31 -0.59 13.13 -11.07
C HIS A 31 -1.61 12.14 -10.48
N GLN A 32 -2.02 11.12 -11.24
CA GLN A 32 -3.00 10.13 -10.79
C GLN A 32 -2.37 9.00 -9.97
N PHE A 33 -1.18 8.52 -10.34
CA PHE A 33 -0.67 7.24 -9.88
C PHE A 33 0.61 7.31 -9.04
N ALA A 34 1.35 8.43 -9.01
CA ALA A 34 2.60 8.55 -8.24
C ALA A 34 2.39 8.29 -6.74
N GLY A 35 1.28 8.81 -6.16
CA GLY A 35 0.95 8.64 -4.75
C GLY A 35 0.41 7.26 -4.35
N VAL A 36 0.21 6.33 -5.29
CA VAL A 36 -0.31 4.97 -4.97
C VAL A 36 0.65 4.25 -4.02
N TYR A 37 1.96 4.30 -4.29
CA TYR A 37 3.01 3.91 -3.36
C TYR A 37 3.58 5.17 -2.72
N GLU A 38 3.13 5.48 -1.53
CA GLU A 38 3.38 6.74 -0.84
C GLU A 38 4.86 7.12 -0.82
N HIS A 39 5.18 8.35 -1.24
CA HIS A 39 6.55 8.88 -1.35
C HIS A 39 7.52 8.00 -2.18
N SER A 40 6.98 7.23 -3.13
CA SER A 40 7.74 6.29 -3.95
C SER A 40 7.35 6.39 -5.42
N ASP A 41 7.43 7.60 -5.96
CA ASP A 41 7.03 7.96 -7.34
C ASP A 41 7.74 7.09 -8.40
N TRP A 42 8.91 6.54 -8.07
CA TRP A 42 9.69 5.65 -8.94
C TRP A 42 8.88 4.42 -9.39
N VAL A 43 7.90 3.95 -8.59
CA VAL A 43 7.03 2.83 -8.99
C VAL A 43 6.14 3.22 -10.16
N ALA A 44 5.54 4.41 -10.10
CA ALA A 44 4.72 4.94 -11.18
C ALA A 44 5.56 5.31 -12.41
N GLU A 45 6.77 5.86 -12.22
CA GLU A 45 7.70 6.17 -13.32
C GLU A 45 8.07 4.92 -14.10
N LEU A 46 8.49 3.85 -13.43
CA LEU A 46 8.83 2.58 -14.08
C LEU A 46 7.62 1.94 -14.77
N LEU A 47 6.44 2.05 -14.17
CA LEU A 47 5.22 1.57 -14.81
C LEU A 47 4.89 2.38 -16.07
N TRP A 48 5.02 3.71 -16.01
CA TRP A 48 4.85 4.56 -17.19
C TRP A 48 5.77 4.14 -18.35
N ASP A 49 7.05 3.90 -18.07
CA ASP A 49 8.00 3.45 -19.09
C ASP A 49 7.59 2.11 -19.69
N GLN A 50 7.03 1.19 -18.92
CA GLN A 50 6.48 -0.08 -19.43
C GLN A 50 5.26 0.14 -20.33
N ILE A 51 4.35 1.04 -19.98
CA ILE A 51 3.17 1.37 -20.79
C ILE A 51 3.59 1.93 -22.15
N GLN A 52 4.60 2.81 -22.18
CA GLN A 52 5.05 3.47 -23.42
C GLN A 52 5.69 2.51 -24.43
N VAL A 53 6.30 1.43 -23.99
CA VAL A 53 6.92 0.42 -24.87
C VAL A 53 5.98 -0.74 -25.18
N SER A 54 4.81 -0.80 -24.56
CA SER A 54 3.84 -1.87 -24.78
C SER A 54 3.10 -1.69 -26.09
N ILE A 55 2.97 -2.76 -26.86
CA ILE A 55 2.15 -2.80 -28.10
C ILE A 55 0.65 -2.76 -27.72
N GLU A 56 0.31 -3.27 -26.55
CA GLU A 56 -1.06 -3.38 -26.04
C GLU A 56 -1.19 -2.53 -24.76
N SER A 57 -0.99 -1.22 -24.87
CA SER A 57 -1.05 -0.31 -23.70
C SER A 57 -2.39 -0.34 -22.99
N GLU A 58 -3.48 -0.66 -23.66
CA GLU A 58 -4.83 -0.79 -23.09
C GLU A 58 -4.94 -1.94 -22.05
N CYS A 59 -4.00 -2.90 -22.06
CA CYS A 59 -3.99 -3.95 -21.05
C CYS A 59 -3.75 -3.41 -19.62
N PHE A 60 -3.23 -2.17 -19.50
CA PHE A 60 -3.02 -1.50 -18.21
C PHE A 60 -4.24 -0.71 -17.71
N ASP A 61 -5.34 -0.68 -18.46
CA ASP A 61 -6.51 0.15 -18.15
C ASP A 61 -7.42 -0.45 -17.06
N THR A 62 -7.04 -1.52 -16.42
CA THR A 62 -7.81 -2.14 -15.33
C THR A 62 -7.10 -2.05 -13.99
N VAL A 63 -7.85 -1.94 -12.90
CA VAL A 63 -7.33 -1.93 -11.52
C VAL A 63 -6.45 -3.14 -11.25
N ASP A 64 -6.89 -4.33 -11.67
CA ASP A 64 -6.14 -5.58 -11.45
C ASP A 64 -4.80 -5.58 -12.19
N ALA A 65 -4.79 -5.13 -13.44
CA ALA A 65 -3.58 -5.13 -14.25
C ALA A 65 -2.55 -4.12 -13.71
N ILE A 66 -2.97 -2.89 -13.43
CA ILE A 66 -2.06 -1.87 -12.90
C ILE A 66 -1.53 -2.24 -11.51
N SER A 67 -2.39 -2.82 -10.67
CA SER A 67 -2.00 -3.32 -9.35
C SER A 67 -0.96 -4.44 -9.45
N ALA A 68 -1.15 -5.40 -10.36
CA ALA A 68 -0.22 -6.50 -10.58
C ALA A 68 1.14 -6.00 -11.09
N GLN A 69 1.14 -5.04 -12.02
CA GLN A 69 2.37 -4.47 -12.56
C GLN A 69 3.14 -3.65 -11.52
N MET A 70 2.48 -2.73 -10.81
CA MET A 70 3.11 -1.97 -9.74
C MET A 70 3.68 -2.89 -8.65
N LYS A 71 2.92 -3.91 -8.25
CA LYS A 71 3.41 -4.93 -7.33
C LYS A 71 4.65 -5.64 -7.87
N GLY A 72 4.66 -6.06 -9.13
CA GLY A 72 5.81 -6.69 -9.77
C GLY A 72 7.05 -5.80 -9.79
N ILE A 73 6.90 -4.51 -10.05
CA ILE A 73 7.98 -3.50 -10.00
C ILE A 73 8.60 -3.46 -8.59
N VAL A 74 7.77 -3.38 -7.54
CA VAL A 74 8.26 -3.35 -6.16
C VAL A 74 8.88 -4.69 -5.76
N ASP A 75 8.28 -5.83 -6.11
CA ASP A 75 8.78 -7.16 -5.75
C ASP A 75 10.18 -7.41 -6.34
N THR A 76 10.43 -6.94 -7.57
CA THR A 76 11.72 -7.10 -8.26
C THR A 76 12.75 -6.03 -7.90
N ALA A 77 12.36 -4.97 -7.19
CA ALA A 77 13.28 -3.94 -6.71
C ALA A 77 14.29 -4.52 -5.71
N ASN A 78 15.47 -3.91 -5.64
CA ASN A 78 16.49 -4.31 -4.68
C ASN A 78 16.04 -4.00 -3.23
N TYR A 79 16.78 -4.56 -2.27
CA TYR A 79 16.48 -4.40 -0.84
C TYR A 79 16.43 -2.93 -0.41
N ASP A 80 17.39 -2.13 -0.85
CA ASP A 80 17.52 -0.72 -0.41
C ASP A 80 16.33 0.13 -0.86
N LEU A 81 15.85 -0.06 -2.10
CA LEU A 81 14.64 0.61 -2.60
C LEU A 81 13.39 0.20 -1.83
N LYS A 82 13.24 -1.10 -1.54
CA LYS A 82 12.13 -1.58 -0.71
C LYS A 82 12.19 -1.06 0.72
N LEU A 83 13.39 -1.01 1.31
CA LEU A 83 13.58 -0.45 2.65
C LEU A 83 13.27 1.06 2.68
N ALA A 84 13.70 1.80 1.65
CA ALA A 84 13.37 3.22 1.53
C ALA A 84 11.85 3.45 1.42
N LEU A 85 11.15 2.61 0.63
CA LEU A 85 9.70 2.62 0.50
C LEU A 85 9.02 2.36 1.85
N LEU A 86 9.48 1.37 2.64
CA LEU A 86 8.94 1.11 3.97
C LEU A 86 9.18 2.28 4.92
N ARG A 87 10.38 2.88 4.90
CA ARG A 87 10.75 4.04 5.74
C ARG A 87 10.00 5.32 5.38
N ALA A 88 9.50 5.42 4.16
CA ALA A 88 8.72 6.57 3.71
C ALA A 88 7.28 6.59 4.27
N HIS A 89 6.78 5.45 4.78
CA HIS A 89 5.45 5.40 5.36
C HIS A 89 5.42 6.09 6.74
N PRO A 90 4.37 6.88 7.04
CA PRO A 90 4.23 7.51 8.35
C PRO A 90 3.89 6.47 9.43
N ASP A 91 4.28 6.78 10.67
CA ASP A 91 3.83 6.00 11.83
C ASP A 91 2.30 6.06 11.96
N LEU A 92 1.66 4.92 12.24
CA LEU A 92 0.24 4.92 12.63
C LEU A 92 0.08 5.68 13.96
N ALA A 93 -0.89 6.60 14.03
CA ALA A 93 -1.10 7.50 15.16
C ALA A 93 0.18 8.25 15.59
N GLY A 94 1.09 8.51 14.65
CA GLY A 94 2.35 9.17 14.92
C GLY A 94 2.25 10.68 15.05
N LYS A 95 3.38 11.33 15.34
CA LYS A 95 3.46 12.79 15.45
C LYS A 95 3.03 13.52 14.18
N ALA A 96 3.32 12.94 13.00
CA ALA A 96 2.92 13.50 11.72
C ALA A 96 1.38 13.56 11.58
N ALA A 97 0.65 12.57 12.12
CA ALA A 97 -0.81 12.57 12.14
C ALA A 97 -1.35 13.73 12.99
N LEU A 98 -0.73 13.98 14.16
CA LEU A 98 -1.12 15.09 15.04
C LEU A 98 -0.78 16.46 14.45
N ALA A 99 0.31 16.56 13.70
CA ALA A 99 0.74 17.80 13.06
C ALA A 99 0.00 18.11 11.74
N GLY A 100 -0.84 17.19 11.23
CA GLY A 100 -1.50 17.33 9.92
C GLY A 100 -0.53 17.22 8.74
N GLU A 101 0.58 16.49 8.91
CA GLU A 101 1.65 16.34 7.92
C GLU A 101 1.51 15.04 7.08
N LEU A 102 0.42 14.31 7.26
CA LEU A 102 0.12 13.12 6.47
C LEU A 102 -0.38 13.51 5.06
N THR A 103 -0.21 12.59 4.10
CA THR A 103 -0.93 12.69 2.83
C THR A 103 -2.45 12.58 3.05
N ASP A 104 -3.24 13.11 2.11
CA ASP A 104 -4.71 13.04 2.19
C ASP A 104 -5.20 11.58 2.30
N ASP A 105 -4.58 10.65 1.55
CA ASP A 105 -4.89 9.24 1.59
C ASP A 105 -4.59 8.65 2.98
N SER A 106 -3.39 8.89 3.54
CA SER A 106 -3.00 8.41 4.86
C SER A 106 -3.85 9.02 5.99
N THR A 107 -4.22 10.30 5.88
CA THR A 107 -5.12 10.97 6.82
C THR A 107 -6.50 10.28 6.83
N SER A 108 -7.07 10.06 5.65
CA SER A 108 -8.37 9.40 5.49
C SER A 108 -8.36 7.95 6.00
N GLU A 109 -7.29 7.19 5.70
CA GLU A 109 -7.11 5.81 6.15
C GLU A 109 -7.04 5.71 7.67
N GLN A 110 -6.29 6.59 8.34
CA GLN A 110 -6.14 6.59 9.81
C GLN A 110 -7.38 7.12 10.53
N ALA A 111 -8.03 8.15 10.03
CA ALA A 111 -9.27 8.67 10.59
C ALA A 111 -10.41 7.64 10.50
N GLY A 112 -10.46 6.88 9.39
CA GLY A 112 -11.49 5.86 9.18
C GLY A 112 -11.50 4.74 10.22
N VAL A 113 -10.43 4.57 11.00
CA VAL A 113 -10.32 3.55 12.06
C VAL A 113 -10.21 4.15 13.48
N GLY A 114 -10.43 5.46 13.61
CA GLY A 114 -10.46 6.18 14.89
C GLY A 114 -9.08 6.41 15.52
N LEU A 115 -8.00 6.41 14.73
CA LEU A 115 -6.67 6.75 15.23
C LEU A 115 -6.47 8.26 15.45
N ASP A 116 -7.37 9.07 14.94
CA ASP A 116 -7.49 10.51 15.21
C ASP A 116 -8.18 10.82 16.55
N GLN A 117 -8.80 9.82 17.21
CA GLN A 117 -9.58 9.95 18.43
C GLN A 117 -9.05 9.04 19.55
N LEU A 118 -7.73 8.93 19.67
CA LEU A 118 -7.10 8.17 20.74
C LEU A 118 -7.19 8.92 22.07
N SER A 119 -7.43 8.20 23.18
CA SER A 119 -7.18 8.74 24.51
C SER A 119 -5.66 8.96 24.71
N GLU A 120 -5.30 9.77 25.72
CA GLU A 120 -3.90 10.02 26.06
C GLU A 120 -3.15 8.71 26.34
N ASP A 121 -3.75 7.78 27.08
CA ASP A 121 -3.15 6.48 27.41
C ASP A 121 -2.96 5.60 26.15
N GLU A 122 -3.97 5.57 25.25
CA GLU A 122 -3.88 4.86 23.98
C GLU A 122 -2.78 5.47 23.10
N PHE A 123 -2.71 6.79 23.02
CA PHE A 123 -1.69 7.49 22.26
C PHE A 123 -0.27 7.18 22.77
N GLN A 124 -0.05 7.26 24.08
CA GLN A 124 1.24 6.92 24.70
C GLN A 124 1.62 5.46 24.43
N ARG A 125 0.65 4.53 24.48
CA ARG A 125 0.86 3.14 24.13
C ARG A 125 1.29 2.98 22.67
N PHE A 126 0.61 3.66 21.73
CA PHE A 126 0.98 3.66 20.31
C PHE A 126 2.42 4.18 20.08
N GLN A 127 2.77 5.31 20.73
CA GLN A 127 4.11 5.86 20.64
C GLN A 127 5.17 4.87 21.13
N HIS A 128 4.96 4.26 22.29
CA HIS A 128 5.90 3.29 22.84
C HIS A 128 6.08 2.07 21.91
N ILE A 129 4.98 1.55 21.35
CA ILE A 129 5.04 0.41 20.43
C ILE A 129 5.73 0.79 19.11
N ASN A 130 5.40 1.96 18.53
CA ASN A 130 6.07 2.45 17.33
C ASN A 130 7.58 2.59 17.53
N ASP A 131 8.01 3.15 18.66
CA ASP A 131 9.43 3.33 18.97
C ASP A 131 10.14 1.98 19.13
N SER A 132 9.52 1.04 19.83
CA SER A 132 10.06 -0.32 20.00
C SER A 132 10.15 -1.07 18.68
N TYR A 133 9.13 -0.92 17.82
CA TYR A 133 9.09 -1.55 16.50
C TYR A 133 10.17 -0.98 15.56
N LYS A 134 10.31 0.35 15.49
CA LYS A 134 11.35 1.01 14.70
C LYS A 134 12.76 0.68 15.21
N ALA A 135 12.95 0.57 16.52
CA ALA A 135 14.23 0.16 17.08
C ALA A 135 14.64 -1.25 16.67
N LYS A 136 13.67 -2.17 16.50
CA LYS A 136 13.93 -3.55 16.08
C LYS A 136 14.06 -3.72 14.56
N PHE A 137 13.17 -3.11 13.77
CA PHE A 137 13.03 -3.41 12.35
C PHE A 137 13.56 -2.30 11.44
N GLU A 138 13.88 -1.12 11.98
CA GLU A 138 14.40 0.06 11.27
C GLU A 138 13.43 0.69 10.24
N PHE A 139 12.14 0.37 10.30
CA PHE A 139 11.05 0.99 9.55
C PHE A 139 9.77 1.03 10.40
N PRO A 140 8.77 1.88 10.06
CA PRO A 140 7.52 1.98 10.80
C PRO A 140 6.71 0.70 10.76
N PHE A 141 5.83 0.50 11.74
CA PHE A 141 4.80 -0.53 11.64
C PHE A 141 3.80 -0.17 10.53
N ILE A 142 3.71 -1.01 9.54
CA ILE A 142 2.83 -0.83 8.39
C ILE A 142 1.72 -1.89 8.43
N MET A 143 0.49 -1.44 8.40
CA MET A 143 -0.71 -2.27 8.33
C MET A 143 -1.75 -1.60 7.45
N ALA A 144 -2.36 -2.36 6.56
CA ALA A 144 -3.51 -1.92 5.79
C ALA A 144 -4.74 -1.83 6.71
N VAL A 145 -5.04 -0.62 7.17
CA VAL A 145 -6.03 -0.40 8.24
C VAL A 145 -7.47 -0.20 7.74
N LYS A 146 -7.71 -0.07 6.45
CA LYS A 146 -9.06 0.11 5.88
C LYS A 146 -10.01 -1.00 6.37
N GLY A 147 -11.00 -0.63 7.18
CA GLY A 147 -11.96 -1.56 7.78
C GLY A 147 -11.48 -2.29 9.05
N ALA A 148 -10.28 -2.00 9.55
CA ALA A 148 -9.80 -2.51 10.84
C ALA A 148 -10.38 -1.71 12.02
N THR A 149 -10.22 -2.23 13.21
CA THR A 149 -10.49 -1.54 14.48
C THR A 149 -9.20 -1.22 15.22
N LYS A 150 -9.21 -0.28 16.16
CA LYS A 150 -8.06 0.01 17.03
C LYS A 150 -7.52 -1.25 17.72
N ILE A 151 -8.39 -2.14 18.16
CA ILE A 151 -8.01 -3.41 18.82
C ILE A 151 -7.21 -4.28 17.84
N GLN A 152 -7.71 -4.46 16.63
CA GLN A 152 -7.01 -5.25 15.60
C GLN A 152 -5.64 -4.67 15.23
N ILE A 153 -5.48 -3.35 15.31
CA ILE A 153 -4.18 -2.72 15.06
C ILE A 153 -3.22 -3.02 16.21
N PHE A 154 -3.66 -2.93 17.49
CA PHE A 154 -2.85 -3.33 18.63
C PHE A 154 -2.46 -4.81 18.58
N ASP A 155 -3.41 -5.70 18.29
CA ASP A 155 -3.18 -7.14 18.14
C ASP A 155 -2.16 -7.40 17.00
N GLY A 156 -2.25 -6.62 15.93
CA GLY A 156 -1.30 -6.64 14.82
C GLY A 156 0.12 -6.32 15.27
N PHE A 157 0.31 -5.26 16.06
CA PHE A 157 1.61 -4.92 16.64
C PHE A 157 2.14 -6.05 17.52
N GLU A 158 1.34 -6.51 18.49
CA GLU A 158 1.75 -7.54 19.44
C GLU A 158 2.12 -8.86 18.76
N SER A 159 1.38 -9.25 17.73
CA SER A 159 1.65 -10.47 16.98
C SER A 159 2.90 -10.41 16.09
N ARG A 160 3.32 -9.19 15.70
CA ARG A 160 4.40 -9.00 14.73
C ARG A 160 5.71 -8.53 15.35
N ILE A 161 5.69 -7.98 16.57
CA ILE A 161 6.92 -7.49 17.22
C ILE A 161 7.94 -8.61 17.45
N ASP A 162 7.52 -9.87 17.58
CA ASP A 162 8.40 -11.01 17.78
C ASP A 162 8.92 -11.66 16.49
N ASN A 163 8.47 -11.20 15.33
CA ASN A 163 8.96 -11.71 14.04
C ASN A 163 10.47 -11.51 13.89
N THR A 164 11.08 -12.32 13.02
CA THR A 164 12.45 -12.03 12.53
C THR A 164 12.42 -10.83 11.60
N VAL A 165 13.57 -10.15 11.44
CA VAL A 165 13.68 -8.97 10.56
C VAL A 165 13.23 -9.31 9.13
N ASP A 166 13.67 -10.43 8.57
CA ASP A 166 13.32 -10.84 7.21
C ASP A 166 11.82 -11.15 7.06
N ALA A 167 11.23 -11.84 8.05
CA ALA A 167 9.81 -12.16 8.02
C ALA A 167 8.96 -10.87 8.08
N GLU A 168 9.36 -9.95 8.95
CA GLU A 168 8.65 -8.69 9.13
C GLU A 168 8.81 -7.74 7.95
N PHE A 169 10.00 -7.68 7.35
CA PHE A 169 10.25 -6.93 6.12
C PHE A 169 9.32 -7.39 5.00
N ASN A 170 9.24 -8.70 4.74
CA ASN A 170 8.34 -9.25 3.72
C ASN A 170 6.87 -9.01 4.07
N ARG A 171 6.51 -9.08 5.35
CA ARG A 171 5.16 -8.78 5.82
C ARG A 171 4.81 -7.32 5.58
N ALA A 172 5.70 -6.38 5.91
CA ALA A 172 5.49 -4.96 5.71
C ALA A 172 5.32 -4.61 4.22
N VAL A 173 6.15 -5.16 3.32
CA VAL A 173 5.99 -4.99 1.87
C VAL A 173 4.61 -5.49 1.41
N ASN A 174 4.15 -6.62 1.92
CA ASN A 174 2.82 -7.13 1.59
C ASN A 174 1.69 -6.23 2.10
N GLU A 175 1.85 -5.58 3.25
CA GLU A 175 0.87 -4.60 3.73
C GLU A 175 0.85 -3.35 2.85
N VAL A 176 2.02 -2.87 2.38
CA VAL A 176 2.08 -1.76 1.41
C VAL A 176 1.35 -2.13 0.12
N HIS A 177 1.49 -3.34 -0.39
CA HIS A 177 0.74 -3.79 -1.58
C HIS A 177 -0.78 -3.76 -1.37
N LYS A 178 -1.27 -4.10 -0.17
CA LYS A 178 -2.70 -4.00 0.15
C LYS A 178 -3.17 -2.56 0.17
N ILE A 179 -2.39 -1.65 0.80
CA ILE A 179 -2.68 -0.21 0.83
C ILE A 179 -2.75 0.33 -0.60
N ALA A 180 -1.74 0.04 -1.42
CA ALA A 180 -1.72 0.43 -2.83
C ALA A 180 -2.94 -0.11 -3.60
N GLY A 181 -3.35 -1.36 -3.34
CA GLY A 181 -4.56 -1.94 -3.92
C GLY A 181 -5.84 -1.19 -3.55
N PHE A 182 -5.97 -0.75 -2.30
CA PHE A 182 -7.11 0.07 -1.87
C PHE A 182 -7.12 1.43 -2.56
N ARG A 183 -5.96 2.11 -2.65
CA ARG A 183 -5.83 3.41 -3.34
C ARG A 183 -6.14 3.30 -4.83
N LEU A 184 -5.72 2.23 -5.49
CA LEU A 184 -6.05 1.97 -6.90
C LEU A 184 -7.55 1.71 -7.12
N ALA A 185 -8.20 1.03 -6.18
CA ALA A 185 -9.64 0.75 -6.28
C ALA A 185 -10.51 2.03 -6.16
N ASP A 186 -9.97 3.10 -5.59
CA ASP A 186 -10.63 4.38 -5.41
C ASP A 186 -10.37 5.36 -6.60
N LYS A 187 -9.52 4.98 -7.61
CA LYS A 187 -9.19 5.75 -8.84
C LYS A 187 -10.18 5.46 -9.97
#